data_82a39e9b740a27b9446d34ce758e4c5f
#
_entry.id   82a39e9b740a27b9446d34ce758e4c5f
#
_cell.length_a   1.000
_cell.length_b   1.000
_cell.length_c   1.000
_cell.angle_alpha   90.00
_cell.angle_beta   90.00
_cell.angle_gamma   90.00
#
_symmetry.space_group_name_H-M   'P 1'
#
loop_
_entity.id
_entity.type
_entity.pdbx_description
1 polymer ?
#
loop_
_entity_poly.entity_id
_entity_poly.type
_entity_poly.pdbx_seq_one_letter_code
_entity_poly.pdbx_strand_id
1 'polypeptide(L)'
;MSGNRTPQPPPAFDSPLHQNDIRIIAGSVANLADRSAWCTFAGNGFGGEHVMIEFKGSHFERDVILWAIRWYVAYPISYRQLEEMMEEHGVEVDHATLNRWVLKFVPLLDQEFRARKRPVGPSWRMDETYVRVRGAWKYLYRAVDKAGATVDFLLTAKRDRKAALRFLRKAIKRNGTPEKITIDKSGANTAALESHNAETEAGIEIRQIKYLNNIVEQDHRAIKRLVRPMLGFKSFRSAAVTLAGLELMHMIRKGQLWTTGDMCPARQFYSLAG
;
A
#
# COMPACT_ATOMS: atom_id res chain seq x y z
N MET A 1 28.27 29.74 43.73
CA MET A 1 28.85 29.61 42.41
C MET A 1 28.07 28.56 41.65
N SER A 2 27.00 28.99 40.94
CA SER A 2 26.14 28.10 40.15
C SER A 2 26.49 28.24 38.67
N GLY A 3 27.06 27.18 38.12
CA GLY A 3 27.44 27.07 36.74
C GLY A 3 26.24 26.79 35.85
N ASN A 4 25.89 27.76 35.03
CA ASN A 4 24.89 27.70 33.98
C ASN A 4 25.46 26.85 32.81
N ARG A 5 24.95 25.64 32.61
CA ARG A 5 25.23 24.84 31.40
C ARG A 5 24.15 25.12 30.39
N THR A 6 24.50 25.82 29.34
CA THR A 6 23.72 25.92 28.10
C THR A 6 23.59 24.55 27.44
N PRO A 7 22.38 24.12 26.98
CA PRO A 7 22.24 22.87 26.29
C PRO A 7 22.87 22.96 24.87
N GLN A 8 23.69 21.97 24.54
CA GLN A 8 24.23 21.80 23.17
C GLN A 8 23.10 21.38 22.21
N PRO A 9 23.13 21.88 20.97
CA PRO A 9 22.23 21.42 19.92
C PRO A 9 22.52 19.95 19.54
N PRO A 10 21.50 19.19 19.12
CA PRO A 10 21.69 17.83 18.67
C PRO A 10 22.52 17.78 17.40
N PRO A 11 23.28 16.69 17.17
CA PRO A 11 24.12 16.53 15.99
C PRO A 11 23.28 16.55 14.71
N ALA A 12 23.78 17.24 13.70
CA ALA A 12 23.21 17.28 12.36
C ALA A 12 23.16 15.87 11.80
N PHE A 13 21.99 15.42 11.34
CA PHE A 13 21.81 14.19 10.58
C PHE A 13 22.31 14.45 9.14
N ASP A 14 23.60 14.29 8.93
CA ASP A 14 24.17 14.06 7.60
C ASP A 14 23.92 12.59 7.22
N SER A 15 22.79 12.35 6.56
CA SER A 15 22.62 11.14 5.76
C SER A 15 22.83 11.53 4.30
N PRO A 16 23.90 11.13 3.65
CA PRO A 16 24.03 11.35 2.22
C PRO A 16 22.96 10.51 1.52
N LEU A 17 22.01 11.16 0.89
CA LEU A 17 21.20 10.55 -0.18
C LEU A 17 22.20 9.94 -1.16
N HIS A 18 22.14 8.62 -1.32
CA HIS A 18 23.09 7.92 -2.17
C HIS A 18 23.03 8.51 -3.59
N GLN A 19 24.12 9.13 -4.03
CA GLN A 19 24.34 9.59 -5.42
C GLN A 19 24.08 8.49 -6.46
N ASN A 20 24.07 7.23 -6.05
CA ASN A 20 23.72 6.09 -6.90
C ASN A 20 22.25 6.05 -7.31
N ASP A 21 21.31 6.56 -6.48
CA ASP A 21 19.88 6.61 -6.87
C ASP A 21 19.63 7.66 -7.97
N ILE A 22 20.37 8.76 -7.94
CA ILE A 22 20.28 9.82 -8.96
C ILE A 22 20.92 9.37 -10.28
N ARG A 23 22.01 8.61 -10.25
CA ARG A 23 22.67 8.07 -11.46
C ARG A 23 21.82 6.99 -12.15
N ILE A 24 21.06 6.19 -11.40
CA ILE A 24 20.14 5.20 -11.97
C ILE A 24 19.00 5.90 -12.69
N ILE A 25 18.51 7.05 -12.19
CA ILE A 25 17.44 7.83 -12.81
C ILE A 25 17.94 8.51 -14.09
N ALA A 26 19.10 9.16 -14.10
CA ALA A 26 19.65 9.83 -15.28
C ALA A 26 20.12 8.84 -16.36
N GLY A 27 20.62 7.66 -15.99
CA GLY A 27 20.99 6.61 -16.93
C GLY A 27 19.78 5.87 -17.55
N SER A 28 18.65 5.83 -16.87
CA SER A 28 17.45 5.14 -17.33
C SER A 28 16.72 5.92 -18.43
N VAL A 29 16.73 7.25 -18.38
CA VAL A 29 16.07 8.08 -19.42
C VAL A 29 16.81 8.01 -20.75
N ALA A 30 18.14 7.86 -20.75
CA ALA A 30 18.94 7.73 -21.97
C ALA A 30 18.89 6.33 -22.62
N ASN A 31 18.52 5.28 -21.87
CA ASN A 31 18.47 3.88 -22.37
C ASN A 31 17.03 3.38 -22.68
N LEU A 32 16.02 4.22 -22.57
CA LEU A 32 14.62 3.88 -22.94
C LEU A 32 14.38 3.80 -24.46
N ALA A 33 15.39 4.09 -25.27
CA ALA A 33 15.32 3.97 -26.74
C ALA A 33 15.50 2.53 -27.26
N ASP A 34 15.97 1.59 -26.45
CA ASP A 34 16.09 0.19 -26.87
C ASP A 34 14.82 -0.61 -26.55
N ARG A 35 13.84 -0.50 -27.46
CA ARG A 35 12.53 -1.19 -27.39
C ARG A 35 12.62 -2.70 -27.64
N SER A 36 13.79 -3.25 -27.96
CA SER A 36 13.94 -4.66 -28.37
C SER A 36 14.05 -5.66 -27.21
N ALA A 37 14.40 -5.21 -26.00
CA ALA A 37 14.58 -6.10 -24.84
C ALA A 37 13.27 -6.44 -24.08
N TRP A 38 12.13 -5.87 -24.44
CA TRP A 38 10.87 -5.99 -23.69
C TRP A 38 9.87 -6.99 -24.29
N CYS A 39 10.12 -7.50 -25.51
CA CYS A 39 9.12 -8.28 -26.25
C CYS A 39 9.23 -9.80 -26.18
N THR A 40 10.09 -10.39 -25.36
CA THR A 40 10.28 -11.85 -25.37
C THR A 40 10.08 -12.50 -24.00
N PHE A 41 8.91 -12.27 -23.36
CA PHE A 41 8.48 -13.12 -22.24
C PHE A 41 6.96 -13.31 -22.20
N ALA A 42 6.45 -13.92 -23.28
CA ALA A 42 5.16 -14.59 -23.27
C ALA A 42 5.45 -16.11 -23.18
N GLY A 43 5.32 -16.67 -21.99
CA GLY A 43 5.50 -18.12 -21.82
C GLY A 43 5.31 -18.61 -20.39
N ASN A 44 4.13 -19.14 -20.15
CA ASN A 44 3.73 -20.15 -19.17
C ASN A 44 3.18 -19.72 -17.81
N GLY A 45 1.86 -19.72 -17.71
CA GLY A 45 1.18 -20.55 -16.70
C GLY A 45 0.81 -19.92 -15.38
N PHE A 46 0.07 -18.81 -15.38
CA PHE A 46 -0.91 -18.58 -14.31
C PHE A 46 -2.19 -18.10 -14.99
N GLY A 47 -3.26 -18.92 -14.91
CA GLY A 47 -4.56 -18.66 -15.55
C GLY A 47 -5.36 -17.57 -14.81
N GLY A 48 -4.90 -16.33 -14.92
CA GLY A 48 -5.66 -15.14 -14.58
C GLY A 48 -5.65 -14.24 -15.82
N GLU A 49 -6.80 -13.71 -16.21
CA GLU A 49 -6.88 -12.69 -17.25
C GLU A 49 -6.00 -11.51 -16.85
N HIS A 50 -4.86 -11.32 -17.52
CA HIS A 50 -4.02 -10.15 -17.37
C HIS A 50 -4.78 -8.96 -17.96
N VAL A 51 -5.19 -8.04 -17.10
CA VAL A 51 -5.81 -6.79 -17.54
C VAL A 51 -4.72 -5.88 -18.12
N MET A 52 -4.69 -5.75 -19.44
CA MET A 52 -3.86 -4.74 -20.09
C MET A 52 -4.31 -3.34 -19.64
N ILE A 53 -3.47 -2.64 -18.86
CA ILE A 53 -3.79 -1.29 -18.41
C ILE A 53 -3.65 -0.32 -19.56
N GLU A 54 -4.77 0.17 -20.08
CA GLU A 54 -4.79 1.15 -21.17
C GLU A 54 -4.60 2.57 -20.67
N PHE A 55 -3.54 3.24 -21.15
CA PHE A 55 -3.23 4.65 -20.86
C PHE A 55 -3.76 5.61 -21.94
N LYS A 56 -4.53 5.11 -22.93
CA LYS A 56 -5.14 5.92 -23.97
C LYS A 56 -5.95 7.10 -23.42
N GLY A 57 -5.85 8.25 -24.09
CA GLY A 57 -6.52 9.49 -23.69
C GLY A 57 -5.87 10.23 -22.52
N SER A 58 -4.71 9.81 -22.08
CA SER A 58 -3.84 10.58 -21.20
C SER A 58 -2.84 11.34 -22.08
N HIS A 59 -2.73 12.67 -21.93
CA HIS A 59 -1.81 13.51 -22.73
C HIS A 59 -0.32 13.25 -22.42
N PHE A 60 -0.02 12.30 -21.53
CA PHE A 60 1.31 11.96 -21.08
C PHE A 60 1.61 10.50 -21.36
N GLU A 61 2.89 10.20 -21.57
CA GLU A 61 3.36 8.84 -21.74
C GLU A 61 3.07 7.98 -20.52
N ARG A 62 2.86 6.68 -20.74
CA ARG A 62 2.61 5.67 -19.72
C ARG A 62 3.62 5.73 -18.57
N ASP A 63 4.91 5.81 -18.90
CA ASP A 63 6.00 5.74 -17.95
C ASP A 63 6.03 6.96 -17.03
N VAL A 64 5.70 8.15 -17.54
CA VAL A 64 5.54 9.38 -16.77
C VAL A 64 4.41 9.24 -15.75
N ILE A 65 3.25 8.71 -16.19
CA ILE A 65 2.10 8.50 -15.31
C ILE A 65 2.42 7.49 -14.20
N LEU A 66 3.04 6.38 -14.55
CA LEU A 66 3.42 5.34 -13.59
C LEU A 66 4.48 5.83 -12.60
N TRP A 67 5.42 6.63 -13.07
CA TRP A 67 6.45 7.24 -12.26
C TRP A 67 5.85 8.18 -11.20
N ALA A 68 4.96 9.08 -11.61
CA ALA A 68 4.25 9.97 -10.70
C ALA A 68 3.39 9.20 -9.67
N ILE A 69 2.62 8.19 -10.11
CA ILE A 69 1.81 7.37 -9.20
C ILE A 69 2.70 6.65 -8.19
N ARG A 70 3.79 6.01 -8.66
CA ARG A 70 4.72 5.31 -7.77
C ARG A 70 5.31 6.25 -6.72
N TRP A 71 5.76 7.44 -7.08
CA TRP A 71 6.31 8.40 -6.13
C TRP A 71 5.27 8.77 -5.08
N TYR A 72 4.05 9.10 -5.49
CA TYR A 72 2.98 9.46 -4.57
C TYR A 72 2.64 8.35 -3.56
N VAL A 73 2.60 7.09 -4.00
CA VAL A 73 2.26 5.96 -3.12
C VAL A 73 3.46 5.38 -2.37
N ALA A 74 4.69 5.72 -2.75
CA ALA A 74 5.90 5.20 -2.12
C ALA A 74 6.47 6.14 -1.05
N TYR A 75 6.23 7.45 -1.15
CA TYR A 75 6.87 8.47 -0.32
C TYR A 75 5.84 9.36 0.39
N PRO A 76 6.20 9.96 1.54
CA PRO A 76 5.31 10.82 2.31
C PRO A 76 5.26 12.24 1.72
N ILE A 77 4.75 12.37 0.50
CA ILE A 77 4.65 13.63 -0.25
C ILE A 77 3.20 14.00 -0.54
N SER A 78 2.93 15.28 -0.69
CA SER A 78 1.64 15.81 -1.16
C SER A 78 1.62 15.89 -2.70
N TYR A 79 0.43 16.04 -3.29
CA TYR A 79 0.32 16.26 -4.74
C TYR A 79 1.02 17.54 -5.21
N ARG A 80 1.09 18.59 -4.38
CA ARG A 80 1.82 19.82 -4.73
C ARG A 80 3.32 19.62 -4.76
N GLN A 81 3.87 18.91 -3.76
CA GLN A 81 5.28 18.54 -3.80
C GLN A 81 5.61 17.62 -4.99
N LEU A 82 4.68 16.71 -5.33
CA LEU A 82 4.86 15.88 -6.51
C LEU A 82 4.81 16.72 -7.82
N GLU A 83 3.95 17.74 -7.90
CA GLU A 83 3.89 18.70 -9.00
C GLU A 83 5.25 19.41 -9.17
N GLU A 84 5.81 19.97 -8.10
CA GLU A 84 7.15 20.58 -8.07
C GLU A 84 8.25 19.58 -8.54
N MET A 85 8.23 18.35 -8.01
CA MET A 85 9.17 17.31 -8.42
C MET A 85 9.05 16.93 -9.89
N MET A 86 7.85 16.91 -10.46
CA MET A 86 7.63 16.62 -11.88
C MET A 86 8.13 17.77 -12.75
N GLU A 87 7.91 19.01 -12.34
CA GLU A 87 8.41 20.21 -13.02
C GLU A 87 9.95 20.26 -13.06
N GLU A 88 10.63 19.94 -11.94
CA GLU A 88 12.09 19.81 -11.89
C GLU A 88 12.65 18.79 -12.89
N HIS A 89 11.82 17.81 -13.29
CA HIS A 89 12.17 16.79 -14.30
C HIS A 89 11.64 17.11 -15.69
N GLY A 90 11.19 18.35 -15.93
CA GLY A 90 10.72 18.84 -17.22
C GLY A 90 9.32 18.34 -17.60
N VAL A 91 8.52 17.90 -16.63
CA VAL A 91 7.15 17.44 -16.84
C VAL A 91 6.17 18.43 -16.21
N GLU A 92 5.55 19.28 -17.04
CA GLU A 92 4.53 20.22 -16.60
C GLU A 92 3.19 19.51 -16.41
N VAL A 93 2.81 19.24 -15.16
CA VAL A 93 1.56 18.56 -14.80
C VAL A 93 0.99 19.11 -13.51
N ASP A 94 -0.27 19.48 -13.52
CA ASP A 94 -0.95 20.02 -12.33
C ASP A 94 -1.34 18.91 -11.32
N HIS A 95 -1.40 19.29 -10.04
CA HIS A 95 -1.74 18.38 -8.94
C HIS A 95 -3.14 17.73 -9.06
N ALA A 96 -4.07 18.35 -9.79
CA ALA A 96 -5.40 17.78 -10.02
C ALA A 96 -5.32 16.64 -11.05
N THR A 97 -4.45 16.77 -12.06
CA THR A 97 -4.15 15.69 -13.01
C THR A 97 -3.46 14.53 -12.33
N LEU A 98 -2.46 14.79 -11.49
CA LEU A 98 -1.80 13.77 -10.67
C LEU A 98 -2.82 13.00 -9.81
N ASN A 99 -3.74 13.71 -9.15
CA ASN A 99 -4.81 13.07 -8.38
C ASN A 99 -5.73 12.22 -9.28
N ARG A 100 -6.09 12.71 -10.49
CA ARG A 100 -6.90 11.92 -11.45
C ARG A 100 -6.19 10.63 -11.88
N TRP A 101 -4.87 10.68 -12.11
CA TRP A 101 -4.09 9.48 -12.44
C TRP A 101 -4.12 8.46 -11.31
N VAL A 102 -3.89 8.88 -10.07
CA VAL A 102 -3.96 7.99 -8.91
C VAL A 102 -5.34 7.35 -8.80
N LEU A 103 -6.42 8.15 -8.92
CA LEU A 103 -7.79 7.65 -8.82
C LEU A 103 -8.19 6.69 -9.95
N LYS A 104 -7.62 6.87 -11.16
CA LYS A 104 -7.87 6.04 -12.33
C LYS A 104 -7.06 4.75 -12.31
N PHE A 105 -5.76 4.84 -12.08
CA PHE A 105 -4.84 3.74 -12.34
C PHE A 105 -4.50 2.87 -11.12
N VAL A 106 -4.53 3.41 -9.90
CA VAL A 106 -4.24 2.61 -8.69
C VAL A 106 -5.17 1.40 -8.54
N PRO A 107 -6.49 1.50 -8.79
CA PRO A 107 -7.35 0.31 -8.72
C PRO A 107 -6.96 -0.79 -9.71
N LEU A 108 -6.52 -0.43 -10.91
CA LEU A 108 -6.07 -1.37 -11.94
C LEU A 108 -4.75 -2.04 -11.52
N LEU A 109 -3.80 -1.25 -11.03
CA LEU A 109 -2.53 -1.75 -10.49
C LEU A 109 -2.74 -2.67 -9.27
N ASP A 110 -3.68 -2.35 -8.37
CA ASP A 110 -4.02 -3.22 -7.23
C ASP A 110 -4.64 -4.55 -7.72
N GLN A 111 -5.45 -4.52 -8.78
CA GLN A 111 -6.02 -5.72 -9.39
C GLN A 111 -4.93 -6.63 -9.94
N GLU A 112 -3.99 -6.10 -10.73
CA GLU A 112 -2.84 -6.84 -11.27
C GLU A 112 -1.94 -7.40 -10.17
N PHE A 113 -1.66 -6.59 -9.15
CA PHE A 113 -0.90 -7.05 -8.00
C PHE A 113 -1.58 -8.25 -7.32
N ARG A 114 -2.91 -8.19 -7.12
CA ARG A 114 -3.64 -9.25 -6.43
C ARG A 114 -3.68 -10.56 -7.20
N ALA A 115 -3.67 -10.51 -8.54
CA ALA A 115 -3.55 -11.70 -9.37
C ALA A 115 -2.20 -12.41 -9.18
N ARG A 116 -1.14 -11.66 -8.85
CA ARG A 116 0.23 -12.13 -8.65
C ARG A 116 0.70 -12.08 -7.19
N LYS A 117 -0.20 -11.87 -6.25
CA LYS A 117 0.14 -11.80 -4.82
C LYS A 117 0.50 -13.18 -4.28
N ARG A 118 1.60 -13.27 -3.55
CA ARG A 118 1.99 -14.51 -2.84
C ARG A 118 0.96 -14.88 -1.77
N PRO A 119 0.70 -16.17 -1.56
CA PRO A 119 -0.15 -16.66 -0.47
C PRO A 119 0.34 -16.16 0.88
N VAL A 120 -0.58 -16.00 1.81
CA VAL A 120 -0.30 -15.63 3.21
C VAL A 120 -0.42 -16.84 4.11
N GLY A 121 0.23 -16.80 5.28
CA GLY A 121 0.16 -17.88 6.26
C GLY A 121 -1.25 -17.99 6.91
N PRO A 122 -1.58 -19.15 7.53
CA PRO A 122 -2.92 -19.44 8.05
C PRO A 122 -3.22 -18.79 9.41
N SER A 123 -2.26 -18.12 10.03
CA SER A 123 -2.44 -17.45 11.34
C SER A 123 -2.39 -15.93 11.17
N TRP A 124 -3.56 -15.28 11.34
CA TRP A 124 -3.71 -13.85 11.11
C TRP A 124 -3.74 -13.04 12.40
N ARG A 125 -3.39 -11.76 12.29
CA ARG A 125 -3.58 -10.72 13.31
C ARG A 125 -4.38 -9.62 12.67
N MET A 126 -5.51 -9.28 13.28
CA MET A 126 -6.45 -8.30 12.77
C MET A 126 -6.61 -7.16 13.77
N ASP A 127 -6.51 -5.94 13.26
CA ASP A 127 -6.70 -4.72 14.04
C ASP A 127 -7.19 -3.58 13.14
N GLU A 128 -7.65 -2.49 13.73
CA GLU A 128 -8.04 -1.29 13.01
C GLU A 128 -7.28 -0.07 13.49
N THR A 129 -7.10 0.88 12.58
CA THR A 129 -6.52 2.18 12.86
C THR A 129 -7.36 3.32 12.27
N TYR A 130 -7.03 4.56 12.62
CA TYR A 130 -7.82 5.73 12.26
C TYR A 130 -7.19 6.48 11.10
N VAL A 131 -8.04 6.96 10.18
CA VAL A 131 -7.68 7.83 9.05
C VAL A 131 -8.66 8.99 9.00
N ARG A 132 -8.17 10.22 8.77
CA ARG A 132 -9.01 11.41 8.70
C ARG A 132 -9.56 11.62 7.30
N VAL A 133 -10.90 11.67 7.17
CA VAL A 133 -11.59 11.91 5.90
C VAL A 133 -12.65 12.97 6.12
N ARG A 134 -12.59 14.10 5.40
CA ARG A 134 -13.49 15.25 5.57
C ARG A 134 -13.57 15.71 7.02
N GLY A 135 -12.44 15.78 7.70
CA GLY A 135 -12.40 16.18 9.11
C GLY A 135 -12.88 15.11 10.10
N ALA A 136 -13.53 14.02 9.67
CA ALA A 136 -14.04 12.94 10.51
C ALA A 136 -13.11 11.73 10.51
N TRP A 137 -13.03 11.06 11.66
CA TRP A 137 -12.27 9.82 11.78
C TRP A 137 -13.01 8.67 11.08
N LYS A 138 -12.29 7.91 10.27
CA LYS A 138 -12.70 6.68 9.60
C LYS A 138 -11.75 5.56 10.01
N TYR A 139 -12.13 4.33 9.77
CA TYR A 139 -11.44 3.16 10.29
C TYR A 139 -10.83 2.35 9.16
N LEU A 140 -9.53 2.10 9.23
CA LEU A 140 -8.81 1.22 8.32
C LEU A 140 -8.57 -0.11 9.03
N TYR A 141 -9.39 -1.12 8.71
CA TYR A 141 -9.16 -2.49 9.13
C TYR A 141 -8.00 -3.07 8.35
N ARG A 142 -7.16 -3.82 9.02
CA ARG A 142 -6.02 -4.51 8.42
C ARG A 142 -5.83 -5.87 9.07
N ALA A 143 -5.33 -6.83 8.29
CA ALA A 143 -4.84 -8.09 8.80
C ALA A 143 -3.46 -8.38 8.20
N VAL A 144 -2.59 -8.94 9.04
CA VAL A 144 -1.27 -9.46 8.65
C VAL A 144 -1.15 -10.90 9.15
N ASP A 145 -0.34 -11.70 8.49
CA ASP A 145 -0.04 -13.06 8.96
C ASP A 145 1.06 -13.08 10.04
N LYS A 146 1.43 -14.27 10.48
CA LYS A 146 2.49 -14.47 11.50
C LYS A 146 3.85 -13.93 11.04
N ALA A 147 4.15 -13.93 9.75
CA ALA A 147 5.39 -13.43 9.19
C ALA A 147 5.35 -11.91 8.92
N GLY A 148 4.20 -11.26 9.15
CA GLY A 148 4.00 -9.84 8.88
C GLY A 148 3.57 -9.53 7.44
N ALA A 149 3.30 -10.55 6.61
CA ALA A 149 2.76 -10.33 5.28
C ALA A 149 1.32 -9.80 5.37
N THR A 150 0.99 -8.78 4.59
CA THR A 150 -0.35 -8.18 4.57
C THR A 150 -1.36 -9.15 3.97
N VAL A 151 -2.36 -9.54 4.75
CA VAL A 151 -3.48 -10.36 4.30
C VAL A 151 -4.42 -9.51 3.44
N ASP A 152 -5.07 -8.54 4.05
CA ASP A 152 -5.95 -7.56 3.36
C ASP A 152 -6.15 -6.31 4.24
N PHE A 153 -6.82 -5.30 3.65
CA PHE A 153 -7.20 -4.06 4.32
C PHE A 153 -8.56 -3.56 3.80
N LEU A 154 -9.26 -2.75 4.59
CA LEU A 154 -10.53 -2.15 4.22
C LEU A 154 -10.78 -0.85 4.96
N LEU A 155 -10.97 0.26 4.23
CA LEU A 155 -11.44 1.51 4.82
C LEU A 155 -12.96 1.43 5.06
N THR A 156 -13.40 1.79 6.26
CA THR A 156 -14.81 1.78 6.67
C THR A 156 -15.22 3.10 7.30
N ALA A 157 -16.52 3.44 7.19
CA ALA A 157 -17.06 4.66 7.79
C ALA A 157 -17.23 4.54 9.31
N LYS A 158 -17.53 3.33 9.80
CA LYS A 158 -17.85 3.03 11.20
C LYS A 158 -16.95 1.89 11.72
N ARG A 159 -16.78 1.85 13.04
CA ARG A 159 -16.16 0.74 13.79
C ARG A 159 -17.28 -0.05 14.48
N ASP A 160 -17.87 -0.98 13.77
CA ASP A 160 -18.92 -1.83 14.28
C ASP A 160 -18.78 -3.28 13.77
N ARG A 161 -19.58 -4.19 14.32
CA ARG A 161 -19.61 -5.60 13.92
C ARG A 161 -19.79 -5.78 12.41
N LYS A 162 -20.67 -4.98 11.77
CA LYS A 162 -20.93 -5.09 10.32
C LYS A 162 -19.70 -4.73 9.50
N ALA A 163 -18.95 -3.71 9.91
CA ALA A 163 -17.70 -3.31 9.25
C ALA A 163 -16.61 -4.37 9.42
N ALA A 164 -16.43 -4.89 10.62
CA ALA A 164 -15.47 -5.96 10.92
C ALA A 164 -15.81 -7.25 10.14
N LEU A 165 -17.06 -7.65 10.12
CA LEU A 165 -17.55 -8.82 9.36
C LEU A 165 -17.35 -8.65 7.85
N ARG A 166 -17.63 -7.46 7.30
CA ARG A 166 -17.38 -7.15 5.89
C ARG A 166 -15.89 -7.25 5.55
N PHE A 167 -15.02 -6.75 6.41
CA PHE A 167 -13.58 -6.88 6.24
C PHE A 167 -13.15 -8.35 6.28
N LEU A 168 -13.59 -9.11 7.28
CA LEU A 168 -13.28 -10.52 7.46
C LEU A 168 -13.68 -11.35 6.23
N ARG A 169 -14.93 -11.22 5.77
CA ARG A 169 -15.44 -11.91 4.57
C ARG A 169 -14.63 -11.57 3.32
N LYS A 170 -14.26 -10.29 3.16
CA LYS A 170 -13.39 -9.85 2.06
C LYS A 170 -12.02 -10.51 2.13
N ALA A 171 -11.39 -10.53 3.30
CA ALA A 171 -10.07 -11.12 3.51
C ALA A 171 -10.07 -12.64 3.24
N ILE A 172 -11.07 -13.35 3.76
CA ILE A 172 -11.23 -14.81 3.56
C ILE A 172 -11.51 -15.12 2.08
N LYS A 173 -12.40 -14.38 1.43
CA LYS A 173 -12.68 -14.58 -0.01
C LYS A 173 -11.42 -14.51 -0.88
N ARG A 174 -10.45 -13.68 -0.50
CA ARG A 174 -9.23 -13.42 -1.28
C ARG A 174 -8.05 -14.31 -0.91
N ASN A 175 -7.97 -14.75 0.34
CA ASN A 175 -6.76 -15.39 0.86
C ASN A 175 -7.03 -16.78 1.46
N GLY A 176 -8.28 -17.28 1.39
CA GLY A 176 -8.69 -18.53 2.05
C GLY A 176 -9.02 -18.32 3.53
N THR A 177 -9.61 -19.34 4.14
CA THR A 177 -9.99 -19.34 5.55
C THR A 177 -8.76 -19.60 6.42
N PRO A 178 -8.44 -18.72 7.39
CA PRO A 178 -7.32 -18.95 8.30
C PRO A 178 -7.70 -19.97 9.38
N GLU A 179 -6.70 -20.64 9.95
CA GLU A 179 -6.87 -21.51 11.11
C GLU A 179 -7.18 -20.69 12.37
N LYS A 180 -6.52 -19.53 12.50
CA LYS A 180 -6.64 -18.69 13.70
C LYS A 180 -6.51 -17.20 13.39
N ILE A 181 -7.26 -16.40 14.15
CA ILE A 181 -7.17 -14.94 14.10
C ILE A 181 -6.93 -14.41 15.51
N THR A 182 -5.86 -13.61 15.64
CA THR A 182 -5.57 -12.86 16.87
C THR A 182 -6.14 -11.46 16.72
N ILE A 183 -6.87 -11.01 17.75
CA ILE A 183 -7.45 -9.67 17.85
C ILE A 183 -7.11 -9.06 19.20
N ASP A 184 -7.29 -7.74 19.33
CA ASP A 184 -7.38 -7.09 20.63
C ASP A 184 -8.70 -7.49 21.34
N LYS A 185 -8.93 -6.98 22.53
CA LYS A 185 -10.20 -7.20 23.26
C LYS A 185 -11.36 -6.35 22.71
N SER A 186 -11.40 -6.11 21.40
CA SER A 186 -12.46 -5.37 20.72
C SER A 186 -13.73 -6.21 20.61
N GLY A 187 -14.81 -5.79 21.25
CA GLY A 187 -16.10 -6.49 21.18
C GLY A 187 -16.66 -6.57 19.75
N ALA A 188 -16.39 -5.58 18.89
CA ALA A 188 -16.84 -5.58 17.50
C ALA A 188 -16.13 -6.65 16.66
N ASN A 189 -14.83 -6.82 16.85
CA ASN A 189 -14.04 -7.84 16.14
C ASN A 189 -14.39 -9.25 16.62
N THR A 190 -14.55 -9.44 17.93
CA THR A 190 -14.98 -10.71 18.51
C THR A 190 -16.35 -11.12 17.97
N ALA A 191 -17.35 -10.25 18.07
CA ALA A 191 -18.70 -10.52 17.59
C ALA A 191 -18.77 -10.77 16.07
N ALA A 192 -17.87 -10.18 15.28
CA ALA A 192 -17.79 -10.44 13.85
C ALA A 192 -17.23 -11.85 13.55
N LEU A 193 -16.19 -12.27 14.27
CA LEU A 193 -15.59 -13.60 14.12
C LEU A 193 -16.53 -14.71 14.58
N GLU A 194 -17.20 -14.52 15.74
CA GLU A 194 -18.22 -15.44 16.26
C GLU A 194 -19.39 -15.60 15.27
N SER A 195 -19.89 -14.45 14.72
CA SER A 195 -20.95 -14.49 13.70
C SER A 195 -20.49 -15.23 12.45
N HIS A 196 -19.25 -15.03 12.00
CA HIS A 196 -18.73 -15.71 10.81
C HIS A 196 -18.62 -17.21 11.06
N ASN A 197 -18.06 -17.65 12.19
CA ASN A 197 -17.96 -19.06 12.54
C ASN A 197 -19.33 -19.73 12.65
N ALA A 198 -20.31 -19.06 13.25
CA ALA A 198 -21.68 -19.57 13.36
C ALA A 198 -22.40 -19.70 12.00
N GLU A 199 -22.12 -18.79 11.06
CA GLU A 199 -22.75 -18.78 9.73
C GLU A 199 -22.11 -19.78 8.76
N THR A 200 -20.81 -20.06 8.89
CA THR A 200 -20.03 -20.79 7.88
C THR A 200 -19.41 -22.09 8.39
N GLU A 201 -19.56 -22.38 9.68
CA GLU A 201 -18.91 -23.53 10.37
C GLU A 201 -17.38 -23.57 10.16
N ALA A 202 -16.77 -22.40 9.92
CA ALA A 202 -15.37 -22.28 9.53
C ALA A 202 -14.37 -22.70 10.62
N GLY A 203 -14.80 -22.75 11.89
CA GLY A 203 -13.99 -23.22 13.02
C GLY A 203 -12.73 -22.37 13.30
N ILE A 204 -12.74 -21.08 12.92
CA ILE A 204 -11.58 -20.20 13.10
C ILE A 204 -11.33 -20.01 14.61
N GLU A 205 -10.10 -20.35 15.07
CA GLU A 205 -9.68 -20.13 16.46
C GLU A 205 -9.51 -18.63 16.74
N ILE A 206 -10.28 -18.08 17.69
CA ILE A 206 -10.22 -16.68 18.10
C ILE A 206 -9.28 -16.51 19.27
N ARG A 207 -8.22 -15.71 19.10
CA ARG A 207 -7.24 -15.40 20.15
C ARG A 207 -7.32 -13.93 20.54
N GLN A 208 -7.56 -13.65 21.83
CA GLN A 208 -7.59 -12.30 22.39
C GLN A 208 -6.31 -12.01 23.18
N ILE A 209 -5.19 -11.82 22.48
CA ILE A 209 -3.87 -11.66 23.08
C ILE A 209 -3.23 -10.36 22.58
N LYS A 210 -3.23 -9.33 23.40
CA LYS A 210 -2.79 -7.97 23.06
C LYS A 210 -1.35 -7.91 22.52
N TYR A 211 -0.38 -8.58 23.15
CA TYR A 211 1.03 -8.48 22.74
C TYR A 211 1.31 -9.12 21.37
N LEU A 212 0.47 -10.04 20.91
CA LEU A 212 0.61 -10.62 19.58
C LEU A 212 0.16 -9.67 18.44
N ASN A 213 -0.52 -8.57 18.78
CA ASN A 213 -0.94 -7.55 17.82
C ASN A 213 0.17 -6.52 17.51
N ASN A 214 1.32 -6.56 18.19
CA ASN A 214 2.42 -5.64 17.93
C ASN A 214 2.85 -5.62 16.45
N ILE A 215 2.75 -6.75 15.74
CA ILE A 215 3.10 -6.86 14.32
C ILE A 215 2.16 -6.00 13.46
N VAL A 216 0.84 -6.09 13.67
CA VAL A 216 -0.12 -5.27 12.91
C VAL A 216 -0.07 -3.80 13.33
N GLU A 217 0.28 -3.50 14.59
CA GLU A 217 0.50 -2.14 15.05
C GLU A 217 1.72 -1.48 14.36
N GLN A 218 2.82 -2.22 14.19
CA GLN A 218 3.98 -1.74 13.42
C GLN A 218 3.61 -1.45 11.96
N ASP A 219 2.81 -2.30 11.38
CA ASP A 219 2.27 -2.13 10.04
C ASP A 219 1.39 -0.86 9.93
N HIS A 220 0.57 -0.59 10.94
CA HIS A 220 -0.19 0.65 11.03
C HIS A 220 0.71 1.90 11.07
N ARG A 221 1.84 1.84 11.79
CA ARG A 221 2.81 2.96 11.84
C ARG A 221 3.42 3.25 10.47
N ALA A 222 3.73 2.21 9.69
CA ALA A 222 4.27 2.37 8.34
C ALA A 222 3.30 3.15 7.44
N ILE A 223 2.02 2.77 7.42
CA ILE A 223 0.99 3.46 6.64
C ILE A 223 0.72 4.87 7.17
N LYS A 224 0.62 5.05 8.50
CA LYS A 224 0.42 6.37 9.12
C LYS A 224 1.53 7.37 8.77
N ARG A 225 2.78 6.91 8.66
CA ARG A 225 3.91 7.75 8.25
C ARG A 225 3.71 8.35 6.87
N LEU A 226 3.18 7.56 5.92
CA LEU A 226 2.89 8.02 4.56
C LEU A 226 1.65 8.93 4.48
N VAL A 227 0.62 8.63 5.30
CA VAL A 227 -0.65 9.38 5.29
C VAL A 227 -0.57 10.72 6.02
N ARG A 228 0.29 10.83 7.04
CA ARG A 228 0.38 12.02 7.90
C ARG A 228 0.62 13.33 7.14
N PRO A 229 1.57 13.42 6.19
CA PRO A 229 1.81 14.64 5.41
C PRO A 229 0.65 15.01 4.47
N MET A 230 -0.24 14.06 4.14
CA MET A 230 -1.41 14.31 3.29
C MET A 230 -2.51 15.13 4.00
N LEU A 231 -2.36 15.42 5.31
CA LEU A 231 -3.28 16.23 6.14
C LEU A 231 -4.75 15.75 6.12
N GLY A 232 -4.99 14.49 5.75
CA GLY A 232 -6.30 13.87 5.59
C GLY A 232 -6.81 13.90 4.16
N PHE A 233 -7.98 13.33 3.95
CA PHE A 233 -8.56 13.12 2.62
C PHE A 233 -9.84 13.92 2.44
N LYS A 234 -10.04 14.49 1.24
CA LYS A 234 -11.24 15.28 0.89
C LYS A 234 -12.47 14.41 0.58
N SER A 235 -12.29 13.13 0.25
CA SER A 235 -13.41 12.21 -0.02
C SER A 235 -13.08 10.78 0.44
N PHE A 236 -14.14 10.01 0.73
CA PHE A 236 -13.98 8.59 1.12
C PHE A 236 -13.40 7.76 -0.04
N ARG A 237 -13.83 8.03 -1.28
CA ARG A 237 -13.31 7.36 -2.48
C ARG A 237 -11.83 7.64 -2.67
N SER A 238 -11.42 8.91 -2.60
CA SER A 238 -10.00 9.29 -2.72
C SER A 238 -9.17 8.62 -1.62
N ALA A 239 -9.64 8.65 -0.36
CA ALA A 239 -8.99 7.96 0.74
C ALA A 239 -8.82 6.45 0.47
N ALA A 240 -9.89 5.76 0.03
CA ALA A 240 -9.84 4.33 -0.22
C ALA A 240 -8.86 3.96 -1.35
N VAL A 241 -8.84 4.74 -2.44
CA VAL A 241 -7.92 4.51 -3.57
C VAL A 241 -6.48 4.83 -3.18
N THR A 242 -6.23 5.97 -2.54
CA THR A 242 -4.85 6.32 -2.10
C THR A 242 -4.32 5.27 -1.12
N LEU A 243 -5.13 4.86 -0.13
CA LEU A 243 -4.73 3.81 0.80
C LEU A 243 -4.45 2.47 0.07
N ALA A 244 -5.22 2.14 -0.97
CA ALA A 244 -4.93 0.95 -1.78
C ALA A 244 -3.56 1.04 -2.46
N GLY A 245 -3.19 2.19 -3.00
CA GLY A 245 -1.87 2.42 -3.58
C GLY A 245 -0.73 2.34 -2.56
N LEU A 246 -0.91 2.94 -1.36
CA LEU A 246 0.06 2.86 -0.27
C LEU A 246 0.26 1.40 0.19
N GLU A 247 -0.82 0.66 0.37
CA GLU A 247 -0.79 -0.76 0.76
C GLU A 247 -0.16 -1.63 -0.34
N LEU A 248 -0.47 -1.36 -1.61
CA LEU A 248 0.15 -2.01 -2.76
C LEU A 248 1.68 -1.87 -2.69
N MET A 249 2.17 -0.64 -2.56
CA MET A 249 3.62 -0.39 -2.48
C MET A 249 4.24 -0.99 -1.21
N HIS A 250 3.50 -1.00 -0.10
CA HIS A 250 3.91 -1.63 1.14
C HIS A 250 4.04 -3.16 1.00
N MET A 251 3.08 -3.81 0.34
CA MET A 251 3.13 -5.25 0.04
C MET A 251 4.27 -5.61 -0.92
N ILE A 252 4.56 -4.77 -1.92
CA ILE A 252 5.72 -4.95 -2.81
C ILE A 252 7.03 -4.92 -1.99
N ARG A 253 7.18 -3.95 -1.09
CA ARG A 253 8.37 -3.85 -0.21
C ARG A 253 8.53 -5.04 0.74
N LYS A 254 7.44 -5.72 1.08
CA LYS A 254 7.44 -6.97 1.86
C LYS A 254 7.70 -8.22 1.00
N GLY A 255 7.96 -8.07 -0.29
CA GLY A 255 8.21 -9.20 -1.19
C GLY A 255 6.97 -10.05 -1.49
N GLN A 256 5.77 -9.47 -1.38
CA GLN A 256 4.51 -10.20 -1.57
C GLN A 256 4.07 -10.31 -3.04
N LEU A 257 4.85 -9.83 -4.01
CA LEU A 257 4.61 -10.02 -5.42
C LEU A 257 5.38 -11.24 -5.94
N TRP A 258 4.73 -12.12 -6.71
CA TRP A 258 5.42 -13.11 -7.52
C TRP A 258 6.15 -12.40 -8.66
N THR A 259 7.47 -12.57 -8.72
CA THR A 259 8.32 -12.00 -9.77
C THR A 259 9.30 -13.06 -10.27
N THR A 260 9.68 -12.96 -11.53
CA THR A 260 10.80 -13.74 -12.10
C THR A 260 12.10 -12.97 -11.83
N GLY A 261 13.00 -13.58 -11.10
CA GLY A 261 14.29 -12.98 -10.74
C GLY A 261 14.23 -11.95 -9.61
N ASP A 262 15.38 -11.38 -9.28
CA ASP A 262 15.53 -10.37 -8.24
C ASP A 262 15.27 -8.97 -8.81
N MET A 263 14.07 -8.46 -8.54
CA MET A 263 13.65 -7.12 -8.95
C MET A 263 13.53 -6.19 -7.75
N CYS A 264 14.12 -5.00 -7.84
CA CYS A 264 13.90 -3.96 -6.84
C CYS A 264 12.40 -3.55 -6.78
N PRO A 265 11.92 -3.01 -5.65
CA PRO A 265 10.50 -2.65 -5.48
C PRO A 265 9.94 -1.70 -6.55
N ALA A 266 10.79 -0.83 -7.11
CA ALA A 266 10.38 0.06 -8.20
C ALA A 266 10.06 -0.71 -9.48
N ARG A 267 10.94 -1.63 -9.90
CA ARG A 267 10.72 -2.47 -11.09
C ARG A 267 9.52 -3.39 -10.90
N GLN A 268 9.32 -3.94 -9.70
CA GLN A 268 8.13 -4.72 -9.38
C GLN A 268 6.84 -3.90 -9.57
N PHE A 269 6.84 -2.64 -9.13
CA PHE A 269 5.68 -1.75 -9.34
C PHE A 269 5.40 -1.51 -10.82
N TYR A 270 6.44 -1.18 -11.62
CA TYR A 270 6.27 -0.93 -13.05
C TYR A 270 5.83 -2.17 -13.83
N SER A 271 6.25 -3.37 -13.41
CA SER A 271 5.84 -4.62 -14.03
C SER A 271 4.34 -4.94 -13.86
N LEU A 272 3.62 -4.20 -13.01
CA LEU A 272 2.16 -4.34 -12.86
C LEU A 272 1.38 -3.76 -14.05
N ALA A 273 2.01 -2.93 -14.84
CA ALA A 273 1.33 -2.29 -15.98
C ALA A 273 1.63 -2.99 -17.31
N GLY A 274 2.34 -4.10 -17.31
CA GLY A 274 2.70 -4.88 -18.48
C GLY A 274 3.99 -4.44 -19.13
#